data_8fc11228e8a4e305034c8d6cd38f7414
#
_entry.id   8fc11228e8a4e305034c8d6cd38f7414
#
_cell.length_a   1.000
_cell.length_b   1.000
_cell.length_c   1.000
_cell.angle_alpha   90.00
_cell.angle_beta   90.00
_cell.angle_gamma   90.00
#
_symmetry.space_group_name_H-M   'P 1'
#
loop_
_entity.id
_entity.type
_entity.pdbx_description
1 polymer ?
#
loop_
_entity_poly.entity_id
_entity_poly.type
_entity_poly.pdbx_seq_one_letter_code
_entity_poly.pdbx_strand_id
1 'polypeptide(L)'
;MEQHIVLTKNLTKKFGKQTSVSGLEMKIKKGQIYGFLGPNGAGKTTTIRMLLGLIKPTKGDIQLFGQDIRKHRLQILRRIGSLVESPSYYGNLTGRENLEVIRRVRDLPEARIAEVLEIVRLSKVADRLAKEYSLGMKQRLGIAAALMSKPDLLVLDEPTNGLDPAGIHEIRELIKELPDQYGMTVLVSSHLLSEIDQMATQVGIIMNGKLIFQDDIEELRKKQKPLLKIGANNIHEAQSIIQKRGLHVKLQEGNLWISETSPEFVSEINGILVQSGVSVYRLEEVKRSLEDIFLELTGTEGSL
;
A
#
# COMPACT_ATOMS: atom_id res chain seq x y z
N MET A 1 -2.32 -15.67 20.90
CA MET A 1 -1.16 -15.46 20.00
C MET A 1 -1.69 -14.96 18.67
N GLU A 2 -1.20 -13.84 18.18
CA GLU A 2 -1.57 -13.33 16.85
C GLU A 2 -1.14 -14.33 15.77
N GLN A 3 -2.09 -14.77 14.96
CA GLN A 3 -1.82 -15.75 13.91
C GLN A 3 -1.39 -15.04 12.63
N HIS A 4 -0.11 -15.19 12.25
CA HIS A 4 0.37 -14.74 10.95
C HIS A 4 0.00 -15.77 9.87
N ILE A 5 -0.57 -15.30 8.77
CA ILE A 5 -0.91 -16.18 7.63
C ILE A 5 0.12 -16.12 6.51
N VAL A 6 0.95 -15.09 6.47
CA VAL A 6 2.10 -14.97 5.58
C VAL A 6 3.33 -14.70 6.42
N LEU A 7 4.35 -15.53 6.26
CA LEU A 7 5.68 -15.34 6.85
C LEU A 7 6.74 -15.59 5.79
N THR A 8 7.68 -14.66 5.65
CA THR A 8 8.88 -14.88 4.84
C THR A 8 10.13 -14.75 5.70
N LYS A 9 11.14 -15.56 5.42
CA LYS A 9 12.44 -15.52 6.11
C LYS A 9 13.56 -15.38 5.09
N ASN A 10 14.31 -14.29 5.17
CA ASN A 10 15.46 -13.99 4.31
C ASN A 10 15.15 -14.17 2.81
N LEU A 11 13.92 -13.79 2.39
CA LEU A 11 13.44 -14.03 1.04
C LEU A 11 14.22 -13.19 0.04
N THR A 12 14.86 -13.85 -0.91
CA THR A 12 15.75 -13.22 -1.88
C THR A 12 15.46 -13.72 -3.29
N LYS A 13 15.42 -12.81 -4.26
CA LYS A 13 15.32 -13.10 -5.69
C LYS A 13 16.36 -12.36 -6.49
N LYS A 14 17.13 -13.12 -7.26
CA LYS A 14 18.07 -12.60 -8.24
C LYS A 14 17.67 -13.01 -9.66
N PHE A 15 17.82 -12.11 -10.60
CA PHE A 15 17.71 -12.36 -12.04
C PHE A 15 19.08 -12.04 -12.66
N GLY A 16 19.84 -13.08 -12.99
CA GLY A 16 21.23 -12.91 -13.39
C GLY A 16 22.04 -12.18 -12.33
N LYS A 17 22.60 -11.03 -12.68
CA LYS A 17 23.38 -10.17 -11.77
C LYS A 17 22.52 -9.22 -10.92
N GLN A 18 21.27 -8.98 -11.30
CA GLN A 18 20.38 -8.04 -10.63
C GLN A 18 19.66 -8.72 -9.46
N THR A 19 19.72 -8.12 -8.28
CA THR A 19 18.94 -8.53 -7.10
C THR A 19 17.67 -7.69 -7.05
N SER A 20 16.51 -8.33 -7.27
CA SER A 20 15.20 -7.68 -7.24
C SER A 20 14.59 -7.65 -5.82
N VAL A 21 14.85 -8.69 -5.02
CA VAL A 21 14.41 -8.77 -3.61
C VAL A 21 15.58 -9.32 -2.81
N SER A 22 15.87 -8.73 -1.65
CA SER A 22 17.03 -9.04 -0.83
C SER A 22 16.68 -9.16 0.65
N GLY A 23 16.67 -10.39 1.18
CA GLY A 23 16.51 -10.65 2.61
C GLY A 23 15.16 -10.18 3.20
N LEU A 24 14.07 -10.25 2.42
CA LEU A 24 12.78 -9.71 2.82
C LEU A 24 12.12 -10.58 3.90
N GLU A 25 11.73 -9.96 5.01
CA GLU A 25 11.04 -10.58 6.15
C GLU A 25 9.64 -9.98 6.33
N MET A 26 8.67 -10.53 5.62
CA MET A 26 7.27 -10.09 5.65
C MET A 26 6.48 -10.92 6.66
N LYS A 27 5.62 -10.25 7.43
CA LYS A 27 4.71 -10.86 8.41
C LYS A 27 3.33 -10.24 8.24
N ILE A 28 2.34 -11.03 7.82
CA ILE A 28 0.95 -10.55 7.64
C ILE A 28 0.06 -11.26 8.65
N LYS A 29 -0.65 -10.50 9.48
CA LYS A 29 -1.62 -11.00 10.45
C LYS A 29 -2.91 -11.41 9.74
N LYS A 30 -3.60 -12.43 10.29
CA LYS A 30 -4.90 -12.86 9.79
C LYS A 30 -5.96 -11.76 9.95
N GLY A 31 -6.85 -11.61 8.97
CA GLY A 31 -7.97 -10.65 9.00
C GLY A 31 -7.56 -9.19 8.81
N GLN A 32 -6.34 -8.92 8.39
CA GLN A 32 -5.83 -7.57 8.17
C GLN A 32 -5.80 -7.22 6.67
N ILE A 33 -5.80 -5.91 6.38
CA ILE A 33 -5.43 -5.38 5.07
C ILE A 33 -3.98 -4.94 5.15
N TYR A 34 -3.10 -5.69 4.49
CA TYR A 34 -1.68 -5.39 4.42
C TYR A 34 -1.36 -4.59 3.16
N GLY A 35 -1.03 -3.33 3.33
CA GLY A 35 -0.55 -2.45 2.26
C GLY A 35 0.93 -2.69 1.97
N PHE A 36 1.27 -3.16 0.77
CA PHE A 36 2.65 -3.36 0.34
C PHE A 36 3.09 -2.21 -0.56
N LEU A 37 3.74 -1.20 0.03
CA LEU A 37 4.07 0.08 -0.57
C LEU A 37 5.51 0.12 -1.07
N GLY A 38 5.73 0.79 -2.19
CA GLY A 38 7.06 1.07 -2.71
C GLY A 38 7.03 1.58 -4.15
N PRO A 39 8.08 2.26 -4.61
CA PRO A 39 8.14 2.78 -5.97
C PRO A 39 8.14 1.67 -7.02
N ASN A 40 7.95 2.05 -8.27
CA ASN A 40 8.05 1.11 -9.38
C ASN A 40 9.46 0.50 -9.43
N GLY A 41 9.53 -0.82 -9.63
CA GLY A 41 10.80 -1.55 -9.61
C GLY A 41 11.36 -1.88 -8.22
N ALA A 42 10.71 -1.48 -7.11
CA ALA A 42 11.17 -1.78 -5.76
C ALA A 42 11.16 -3.27 -5.39
N GLY A 43 10.46 -4.13 -6.15
CA GLY A 43 10.38 -5.57 -5.91
C GLY A 43 9.00 -6.07 -5.46
N LYS A 44 7.95 -5.23 -5.48
CA LYS A 44 6.58 -5.59 -5.06
C LYS A 44 6.04 -6.80 -5.85
N THR A 45 5.86 -6.66 -7.16
CA THR A 45 5.36 -7.74 -8.04
C THR A 45 6.24 -8.99 -7.98
N THR A 46 7.57 -8.84 -7.88
CA THR A 46 8.49 -9.98 -7.71
C THR A 46 8.21 -10.73 -6.41
N THR A 47 7.99 -10.01 -5.32
CA THR A 47 7.63 -10.61 -4.02
C THR A 47 6.29 -11.33 -4.11
N ILE A 48 5.27 -10.68 -4.66
CA ILE A 48 3.94 -11.27 -4.86
C ILE A 48 4.02 -12.54 -5.70
N ARG A 49 4.75 -12.53 -6.81
CA ARG A 49 4.94 -13.72 -7.66
C ARG A 49 5.63 -14.86 -6.92
N MET A 50 6.57 -14.58 -6.00
CA MET A 50 7.18 -15.61 -5.13
C MET A 50 6.17 -16.16 -4.13
N LEU A 51 5.36 -15.31 -3.48
CA LEU A 51 4.30 -15.74 -2.54
C LEU A 51 3.26 -16.63 -3.22
N LEU A 52 2.94 -16.38 -4.48
CA LEU A 52 2.03 -17.18 -5.29
C LEU A 52 2.69 -18.42 -5.93
N GLY A 53 3.98 -18.64 -5.67
CA GLY A 53 4.74 -19.73 -6.27
C GLY A 53 4.84 -19.67 -7.81
N LEU A 54 4.62 -18.49 -8.41
CA LEU A 54 4.77 -18.26 -9.85
C LEU A 54 6.24 -18.21 -10.25
N ILE A 55 7.10 -17.75 -9.33
CA ILE A 55 8.56 -17.79 -9.48
C ILE A 55 9.20 -18.37 -8.22
N LYS A 56 10.29 -19.12 -8.39
CA LYS A 56 11.04 -19.66 -7.26
C LYS A 56 11.97 -18.61 -6.66
N PRO A 57 12.04 -18.46 -5.32
CA PRO A 57 13.06 -17.64 -4.68
C PRO A 57 14.46 -18.18 -4.96
N THR A 58 15.47 -17.32 -4.96
CA THR A 58 16.89 -17.70 -5.02
C THR A 58 17.37 -18.21 -3.66
N LYS A 59 16.87 -17.56 -2.56
CA LYS A 59 17.14 -17.94 -1.18
C LYS A 59 15.93 -17.60 -0.30
N GLY A 60 15.90 -18.18 0.89
CA GLY A 60 14.89 -17.89 1.90
C GLY A 60 13.66 -18.78 1.80
N ASP A 61 12.76 -18.60 2.74
CA ASP A 61 11.59 -19.44 2.94
C ASP A 61 10.30 -18.62 2.92
N ILE A 62 9.23 -19.27 2.46
CA ILE A 62 7.88 -18.72 2.44
C ILE A 62 6.96 -19.72 3.15
N GLN A 63 6.29 -19.25 4.20
CA GLN A 63 5.23 -19.98 4.88
C GLN A 63 3.92 -19.24 4.71
N LEU A 64 2.90 -19.94 4.25
CA LEU A 64 1.54 -19.45 4.10
C LEU A 64 0.61 -20.36 4.89
N PHE A 65 -0.23 -19.78 5.73
CA PHE A 65 -1.12 -20.53 6.64
C PHE A 65 -0.35 -21.54 7.52
N GLY A 66 0.88 -21.20 7.93
CA GLY A 66 1.77 -22.07 8.71
C GLY A 66 2.45 -23.19 7.92
N GLN A 67 2.26 -23.27 6.60
CA GLN A 67 2.81 -24.32 5.72
C GLN A 67 3.87 -23.79 4.77
N ASP A 68 4.94 -24.55 4.52
CA ASP A 68 5.96 -24.23 3.52
C ASP A 68 5.38 -24.40 2.10
N ILE A 69 5.41 -23.33 1.31
CA ILE A 69 4.85 -23.32 -0.06
C ILE A 69 5.52 -24.34 -0.98
N ARG A 70 6.77 -24.71 -0.75
CA ARG A 70 7.49 -25.71 -1.57
C ARG A 70 6.93 -27.12 -1.38
N LYS A 71 6.42 -27.42 -0.17
CA LYS A 71 5.90 -28.73 0.19
C LYS A 71 4.39 -28.87 -0.03
N HIS A 72 3.64 -27.77 0.17
CA HIS A 72 2.17 -27.79 0.21
C HIS A 72 1.53 -26.84 -0.81
N ARG A 73 2.21 -26.59 -1.96
CA ARG A 73 1.82 -25.55 -2.92
C ARG A 73 0.35 -25.62 -3.34
N LEU A 74 -0.16 -26.78 -3.75
CA LEU A 74 -1.54 -26.88 -4.23
C LEU A 74 -2.57 -26.64 -3.13
N GLN A 75 -2.32 -27.11 -1.91
CA GLN A 75 -3.21 -26.87 -0.76
C GLN A 75 -3.25 -25.39 -0.40
N ILE A 76 -2.10 -24.74 -0.39
CA ILE A 76 -1.95 -23.31 -0.12
C ILE A 76 -2.68 -22.49 -1.18
N LEU A 77 -2.42 -22.75 -2.48
CA LEU A 77 -2.98 -21.96 -3.56
C LEU A 77 -4.50 -22.09 -3.72
N ARG A 78 -5.10 -23.19 -3.25
CA ARG A 78 -6.57 -23.33 -3.17
C ARG A 78 -7.21 -22.32 -2.22
N ARG A 79 -6.47 -21.81 -1.23
CA ARG A 79 -6.90 -20.85 -0.22
C ARG A 79 -6.53 -19.39 -0.57
N ILE A 80 -5.94 -19.17 -1.75
CA ILE A 80 -5.52 -17.84 -2.20
C ILE A 80 -6.31 -17.45 -3.43
N GLY A 81 -6.90 -16.25 -3.41
CA GLY A 81 -7.35 -15.54 -4.58
C GLY A 81 -6.29 -14.51 -4.99
N SER A 82 -6.09 -14.32 -6.27
CA SER A 82 -5.09 -13.33 -6.70
C SER A 82 -5.47 -12.63 -7.99
N LEU A 83 -5.15 -11.33 -8.05
CA LEU A 83 -5.16 -10.52 -9.24
C LEU A 83 -3.78 -9.88 -9.36
N VAL A 84 -2.97 -10.37 -10.32
CA VAL A 84 -1.60 -9.91 -10.56
C VAL A 84 -1.52 -9.30 -11.95
N GLU A 85 -1.05 -8.07 -12.02
CA GLU A 85 -1.02 -7.25 -13.23
C GLU A 85 -2.44 -6.90 -13.74
N SER A 86 -2.78 -7.33 -14.97
CA SER A 86 -4.08 -7.02 -15.59
C SER A 86 -5.07 -8.17 -15.43
N PRO A 87 -6.36 -7.89 -15.25
CA PRO A 87 -7.37 -8.92 -15.19
C PRO A 87 -7.45 -9.65 -16.54
N SER A 88 -7.37 -10.99 -16.47
CA SER A 88 -7.54 -11.84 -17.63
C SER A 88 -9.01 -12.24 -17.76
N TYR A 89 -9.64 -11.92 -18.89
CA TYR A 89 -11.03 -12.21 -19.17
C TYR A 89 -11.25 -12.45 -20.66
N TYR A 90 -12.32 -13.19 -20.99
CA TYR A 90 -12.78 -13.39 -22.35
C TYR A 90 -13.69 -12.23 -22.76
N GLY A 91 -13.21 -11.34 -23.62
CA GLY A 91 -13.94 -10.12 -24.00
C GLY A 91 -15.29 -10.37 -24.68
N ASN A 92 -15.42 -11.50 -25.40
CA ASN A 92 -16.64 -11.91 -26.11
C ASN A 92 -17.63 -12.70 -25.23
N LEU A 93 -17.30 -12.93 -23.97
CA LEU A 93 -18.20 -13.46 -22.96
C LEU A 93 -18.72 -12.35 -22.07
N THR A 94 -19.90 -12.54 -21.49
CA THR A 94 -20.46 -11.65 -20.48
C THR A 94 -19.65 -11.76 -19.18
N GLY A 95 -19.87 -10.84 -18.23
CA GLY A 95 -19.25 -10.93 -16.91
C GLY A 95 -19.62 -12.24 -16.20
N ARG A 96 -20.90 -12.64 -16.27
CA ARG A 96 -21.41 -13.91 -15.73
C ARG A 96 -20.75 -15.11 -16.38
N GLU A 97 -20.66 -15.16 -17.70
CA GLU A 97 -20.05 -16.28 -18.44
C GLU A 97 -18.56 -16.41 -18.14
N ASN A 98 -17.84 -15.30 -17.95
CA ASN A 98 -16.45 -15.31 -17.50
C ASN A 98 -16.30 -16.03 -16.14
N LEU A 99 -17.19 -15.76 -15.19
CA LEU A 99 -17.19 -16.43 -13.89
C LEU A 99 -17.66 -17.88 -13.99
N GLU A 100 -18.57 -18.19 -14.93
CA GLU A 100 -19.01 -19.56 -15.21
C GLU A 100 -17.86 -20.46 -15.69
N VAL A 101 -16.95 -19.95 -16.52
CA VAL A 101 -15.74 -20.67 -16.92
C VAL A 101 -14.93 -21.10 -15.68
N ILE A 102 -14.72 -20.16 -14.74
CA ILE A 102 -13.96 -20.43 -13.51
C ILE A 102 -14.74 -21.41 -12.61
N ARG A 103 -16.05 -21.23 -12.48
CA ARG A 103 -16.92 -22.12 -11.70
C ARG A 103 -16.76 -23.56 -12.14
N ARG A 104 -16.87 -23.81 -13.45
CA ARG A 104 -16.75 -25.18 -14.02
C ARG A 104 -15.37 -25.78 -13.82
N VAL A 105 -14.30 -24.99 -14.06
CA VAL A 105 -12.92 -25.47 -13.87
C VAL A 105 -12.63 -25.83 -12.41
N ARG A 106 -13.25 -25.12 -11.46
CA ARG A 106 -13.02 -25.34 -10.02
C ARG A 106 -14.10 -26.17 -9.34
N ASP A 107 -15.08 -26.63 -10.06
CA ASP A 107 -16.24 -27.41 -9.56
C ASP A 107 -16.94 -26.70 -8.38
N LEU A 108 -17.31 -25.42 -8.59
CA LEU A 108 -17.96 -24.61 -7.57
C LEU A 108 -19.48 -24.60 -7.73
N PRO A 109 -20.26 -24.35 -6.64
CA PRO A 109 -21.72 -24.21 -6.73
C PRO A 109 -22.13 -23.04 -7.64
N GLU A 110 -23.26 -23.17 -8.33
CA GLU A 110 -23.78 -22.14 -9.25
C GLU A 110 -24.09 -20.81 -8.52
N ALA A 111 -24.63 -20.91 -7.32
CA ALA A 111 -24.94 -19.75 -6.47
C ALA A 111 -23.71 -18.85 -6.23
N ARG A 112 -22.48 -19.39 -6.36
CA ARG A 112 -21.25 -18.62 -6.12
C ARG A 112 -21.06 -17.48 -7.11
N ILE A 113 -21.57 -17.59 -8.34
CA ILE A 113 -21.49 -16.52 -9.35
C ILE A 113 -22.31 -15.30 -8.89
N ALA A 114 -23.55 -15.53 -8.46
CA ALA A 114 -24.40 -14.43 -7.98
C ALA A 114 -23.78 -13.74 -6.75
N GLU A 115 -23.26 -14.53 -5.80
CA GLU A 115 -22.61 -14.04 -4.58
C GLU A 115 -21.41 -13.15 -4.91
N VAL A 116 -20.50 -13.57 -5.78
CA VAL A 116 -19.31 -12.74 -6.09
C VAL A 116 -19.65 -11.52 -6.95
N LEU A 117 -20.65 -11.61 -7.83
CA LEU A 117 -21.11 -10.46 -8.61
C LEU A 117 -21.74 -9.38 -7.70
N GLU A 118 -22.41 -9.79 -6.64
CA GLU A 118 -22.94 -8.87 -5.62
C GLU A 118 -21.81 -8.21 -4.84
N ILE A 119 -20.84 -8.99 -4.33
CA ILE A 119 -19.66 -8.50 -3.61
C ILE A 119 -18.96 -7.40 -4.43
N VAL A 120 -18.70 -7.64 -5.71
CA VAL A 120 -17.98 -6.67 -6.57
C VAL A 120 -18.90 -5.65 -7.24
N ARG A 121 -20.21 -5.62 -6.88
CA ARG A 121 -21.20 -4.65 -7.38
C ARG A 121 -21.33 -4.65 -8.91
N LEU A 122 -21.28 -5.85 -9.52
CA LEU A 122 -21.45 -6.05 -10.98
C LEU A 122 -22.77 -6.74 -11.36
N SER A 123 -23.66 -7.07 -10.40
CA SER A 123 -24.89 -7.82 -10.65
C SER A 123 -25.77 -7.22 -11.75
N LYS A 124 -25.93 -5.86 -11.79
CA LYS A 124 -26.76 -5.15 -12.76
C LYS A 124 -26.24 -5.18 -14.20
N VAL A 125 -24.97 -5.47 -14.37
CA VAL A 125 -24.26 -5.46 -15.67
C VAL A 125 -23.66 -6.82 -16.01
N ALA A 126 -23.98 -7.85 -15.22
CA ALA A 126 -23.39 -9.19 -15.33
C ALA A 126 -23.56 -9.82 -16.72
N ASP A 127 -24.66 -9.49 -17.42
CA ASP A 127 -25.03 -10.07 -18.71
C ASP A 127 -24.59 -9.21 -19.92
N ARG A 128 -23.82 -8.11 -19.68
CA ARG A 128 -23.11 -7.35 -20.73
C ARG A 128 -21.78 -8.01 -21.07
N LEU A 129 -21.34 -7.86 -22.33
CA LEU A 129 -20.04 -8.36 -22.77
C LEU A 129 -18.89 -7.70 -22.00
N ALA A 130 -17.91 -8.49 -21.57
CA ALA A 130 -16.78 -7.98 -20.78
C ALA A 130 -15.91 -6.97 -21.56
N LYS A 131 -15.86 -7.02 -22.89
CA LYS A 131 -15.19 -6.00 -23.72
C LYS A 131 -15.79 -4.61 -23.58
N GLU A 132 -17.09 -4.50 -23.24
CA GLU A 132 -17.83 -3.26 -23.05
C GLU A 132 -17.71 -2.67 -21.65
N TYR A 133 -17.05 -3.40 -20.74
CA TYR A 133 -16.82 -2.93 -19.38
C TYR A 133 -15.81 -1.78 -19.37
N SER A 134 -16.05 -0.79 -18.48
CA SER A 134 -15.02 0.20 -18.15
C SER A 134 -13.81 -0.47 -17.51
N LEU A 135 -12.68 0.22 -17.39
CA LEU A 135 -11.49 -0.32 -16.75
C LEU A 135 -11.79 -0.73 -15.30
N GLY A 136 -12.51 0.09 -14.52
CA GLY A 136 -12.92 -0.24 -13.17
C GLY A 136 -13.85 -1.46 -13.09
N MET A 137 -14.79 -1.62 -14.04
CA MET A 137 -15.61 -2.83 -14.12
C MET A 137 -14.80 -4.08 -14.45
N LYS A 138 -13.81 -3.98 -15.35
CA LYS A 138 -12.87 -5.06 -15.67
C LYS A 138 -12.05 -5.47 -14.47
N GLN A 139 -11.57 -4.49 -13.71
CA GLN A 139 -10.82 -4.70 -12.48
C GLN A 139 -11.67 -5.44 -11.44
N ARG A 140 -12.92 -4.99 -11.23
CA ARG A 140 -13.87 -5.67 -10.34
C ARG A 140 -14.22 -7.10 -10.80
N LEU A 141 -14.32 -7.34 -12.11
CA LEU A 141 -14.48 -8.70 -12.64
C LEU A 141 -13.27 -9.59 -12.33
N GLY A 142 -12.05 -9.05 -12.43
CA GLY A 142 -10.82 -9.75 -12.02
C GLY A 142 -10.80 -10.08 -10.52
N ILE A 143 -11.24 -9.15 -9.67
CA ILE A 143 -11.41 -9.40 -8.22
C ILE A 143 -12.49 -10.47 -7.99
N ALA A 144 -13.64 -10.40 -8.69
CA ALA A 144 -14.68 -11.44 -8.63
C ALA A 144 -14.12 -12.82 -8.94
N ALA A 145 -13.32 -12.93 -10.00
CA ALA A 145 -12.64 -14.17 -10.39
C ALA A 145 -11.72 -14.68 -9.26
N ALA A 146 -10.98 -13.81 -8.61
CA ALA A 146 -10.11 -14.14 -7.47
C ALA A 146 -10.92 -14.60 -6.24
N LEU A 147 -12.12 -14.04 -6.04
CA LEU A 147 -13.00 -14.36 -4.93
C LEU A 147 -13.81 -15.66 -5.10
N MET A 148 -13.88 -16.24 -6.31
CA MET A 148 -14.71 -17.41 -6.62
C MET A 148 -14.51 -18.57 -5.65
N SER A 149 -13.30 -18.84 -5.19
CA SER A 149 -12.96 -19.98 -4.32
C SER A 149 -13.07 -19.70 -2.82
N LYS A 150 -13.70 -18.58 -2.38
CA LYS A 150 -13.74 -18.15 -0.97
C LYS A 150 -12.35 -18.17 -0.32
N PRO A 151 -11.39 -17.40 -0.83
CA PRO A 151 -10.02 -17.47 -0.34
C PRO A 151 -9.89 -16.93 1.09
N ASP A 152 -8.94 -17.49 1.86
CA ASP A 152 -8.53 -16.91 3.16
C ASP A 152 -7.58 -15.71 2.98
N LEU A 153 -6.84 -15.67 1.86
CA LEU A 153 -5.93 -14.59 1.49
C LEU A 153 -6.24 -14.12 0.07
N LEU A 154 -6.54 -12.84 -0.08
CA LEU A 154 -6.65 -12.18 -1.38
C LEU A 154 -5.39 -11.35 -1.64
N VAL A 155 -4.78 -11.55 -2.81
CA VAL A 155 -3.56 -10.83 -3.23
C VAL A 155 -3.89 -9.97 -4.44
N LEU A 156 -3.73 -8.67 -4.31
CA LEU A 156 -4.03 -7.68 -5.35
C LEU A 156 -2.78 -6.87 -5.67
N ASP A 157 -2.29 -7.00 -6.90
CA ASP A 157 -1.11 -6.25 -7.35
C ASP A 157 -1.55 -5.02 -8.13
N GLU A 158 -1.37 -3.82 -7.54
CA GLU A 158 -1.73 -2.51 -8.10
C GLU A 158 -3.21 -2.43 -8.60
N PRO A 159 -4.23 -2.80 -7.78
CA PRO A 159 -5.60 -2.97 -8.26
C PRO A 159 -6.29 -1.66 -8.69
N THR A 160 -5.74 -0.52 -8.33
CA THR A 160 -6.26 0.82 -8.64
C THR A 160 -5.55 1.49 -9.82
N ASN A 161 -4.49 0.86 -10.34
CA ASN A 161 -3.66 1.47 -11.37
C ASN A 161 -4.46 1.77 -12.66
N GLY A 162 -4.37 3.03 -13.13
CA GLY A 162 -5.03 3.49 -14.35
C GLY A 162 -6.53 3.77 -14.21
N LEU A 163 -7.10 3.65 -13.01
CA LEU A 163 -8.50 4.00 -12.75
C LEU A 163 -8.67 5.51 -12.56
N ASP A 164 -9.86 5.99 -12.87
CA ASP A 164 -10.30 7.31 -12.50
C ASP A 164 -10.57 7.42 -10.98
N PRO A 165 -10.69 8.61 -10.40
CA PRO A 165 -10.90 8.77 -8.96
C PRO A 165 -12.13 8.03 -8.41
N ALA A 166 -13.21 7.92 -9.20
CA ALA A 166 -14.41 7.18 -8.81
C ALA A 166 -14.14 5.68 -8.74
N GLY A 167 -13.45 5.12 -9.74
CA GLY A 167 -13.05 3.71 -9.77
C GLY A 167 -12.08 3.36 -8.64
N ILE A 168 -11.11 4.24 -8.33
CA ILE A 168 -10.21 4.07 -7.17
C ILE A 168 -11.03 3.99 -5.88
N HIS A 169 -11.98 4.90 -5.68
CA HIS A 169 -12.83 4.91 -4.51
C HIS A 169 -13.65 3.60 -4.38
N GLU A 170 -14.28 3.15 -5.47
CA GLU A 170 -15.07 1.92 -5.48
C GLU A 170 -14.25 0.66 -5.14
N ILE A 171 -13.04 0.53 -5.70
CA ILE A 171 -12.13 -0.60 -5.40
C ILE A 171 -11.66 -0.55 -3.95
N ARG A 172 -11.34 0.63 -3.45
CA ARG A 172 -10.90 0.80 -2.06
C ARG A 172 -11.99 0.40 -1.06
N GLU A 173 -13.21 0.90 -1.25
CA GLU A 173 -14.33 0.53 -0.37
C GLU A 173 -14.61 -0.97 -0.43
N LEU A 174 -14.56 -1.58 -1.63
CA LEU A 174 -14.66 -3.03 -1.78
C LEU A 174 -13.58 -3.76 -0.93
N ILE A 175 -12.31 -3.34 -1.03
CA ILE A 175 -11.20 -3.98 -0.29
C ILE A 175 -11.41 -3.86 1.22
N LYS A 176 -11.88 -2.71 1.71
CA LYS A 176 -12.14 -2.48 3.15
C LYS A 176 -13.22 -3.40 3.72
N GLU A 177 -14.24 -3.72 2.94
CA GLU A 177 -15.35 -4.57 3.37
C GLU A 177 -14.94 -6.05 3.51
N LEU A 178 -13.92 -6.52 2.79
CA LEU A 178 -13.58 -7.95 2.71
C LEU A 178 -13.16 -8.59 4.04
N PRO A 179 -12.31 -7.99 4.89
CA PRO A 179 -11.97 -8.57 6.17
C PRO A 179 -13.17 -8.66 7.12
N ASP A 180 -13.94 -7.59 7.24
CA ASP A 180 -15.04 -7.49 8.21
C ASP A 180 -16.21 -8.38 7.84
N GLN A 181 -16.61 -8.41 6.56
CA GLN A 181 -17.78 -9.17 6.11
C GLN A 181 -17.48 -10.64 5.82
N TYR A 182 -16.25 -10.97 5.38
CA TYR A 182 -15.92 -12.32 4.89
C TYR A 182 -14.73 -12.94 5.63
N GLY A 183 -14.14 -12.28 6.63
CA GLY A 183 -13.03 -12.78 7.42
C GLY A 183 -11.74 -12.99 6.61
N MET A 184 -11.62 -12.35 5.45
CA MET A 184 -10.47 -12.48 4.56
C MET A 184 -9.28 -11.66 5.06
N THR A 185 -8.09 -12.09 4.70
CA THR A 185 -6.90 -11.25 4.77
C THR A 185 -6.60 -10.72 3.37
N VAL A 186 -6.22 -9.46 3.26
CA VAL A 186 -5.92 -8.84 1.96
C VAL A 186 -4.45 -8.37 1.95
N LEU A 187 -3.72 -8.76 0.93
CA LEU A 187 -2.43 -8.16 0.56
C LEU A 187 -2.66 -7.31 -0.69
N VAL A 188 -2.50 -6.00 -0.56
CA VAL A 188 -2.66 -5.06 -1.67
C VAL A 188 -1.36 -4.30 -1.88
N SER A 189 -0.82 -4.31 -3.11
CA SER A 189 0.32 -3.47 -3.45
C SER A 189 -0.13 -2.15 -4.06
N SER A 190 0.62 -1.08 -3.76
CA SER A 190 0.49 0.22 -4.43
C SER A 190 1.84 0.95 -4.44
N HIS A 191 2.00 1.88 -5.34
CA HIS A 191 3.08 2.85 -5.30
C HIS A 191 2.63 4.20 -4.70
N LEU A 192 1.33 4.36 -4.42
CA LEU A 192 0.73 5.55 -3.83
C LEU A 192 0.41 5.31 -2.35
N LEU A 193 1.06 6.08 -1.49
CA LEU A 193 0.86 5.97 -0.05
C LEU A 193 -0.55 6.41 0.37
N SER A 194 -1.09 7.44 -0.27
CA SER A 194 -2.45 7.94 -0.03
C SER A 194 -3.54 6.88 -0.24
N GLU A 195 -3.34 5.93 -1.14
CA GLU A 195 -4.25 4.79 -1.29
C GLU A 195 -4.15 3.82 -0.13
N ILE A 196 -2.91 3.47 0.25
CA ILE A 196 -2.65 2.52 1.35
C ILE A 196 -3.13 3.09 2.67
N ASP A 197 -2.89 4.38 2.95
CA ASP A 197 -3.33 5.06 4.18
C ASP A 197 -4.86 5.00 4.39
N GLN A 198 -5.63 4.98 3.31
CA GLN A 198 -7.09 4.99 3.37
C GLN A 198 -7.73 3.61 3.52
N MET A 199 -6.98 2.51 3.34
CA MET A 199 -7.55 1.17 3.38
C MET A 199 -6.76 0.17 4.23
N ALA A 200 -5.45 0.34 4.40
CA ALA A 200 -4.63 -0.64 5.08
C ALA A 200 -4.70 -0.51 6.60
N THR A 201 -4.61 -1.64 7.28
CA THR A 201 -4.45 -1.73 8.74
C THR A 201 -3.00 -2.00 9.13
N GLN A 202 -2.27 -2.69 8.26
CA GLN A 202 -0.82 -2.89 8.35
C GLN A 202 -0.15 -2.39 7.08
N VAL A 203 1.10 -1.94 7.18
CA VAL A 203 1.88 -1.49 6.03
C VAL A 203 3.29 -2.06 6.05
N GLY A 204 3.74 -2.48 4.87
CA GLY A 204 5.13 -2.83 4.60
C GLY A 204 5.68 -1.96 3.49
N ILE A 205 6.78 -1.25 3.74
CA ILE A 205 7.43 -0.38 2.75
C ILE A 205 8.67 -1.09 2.21
N ILE A 206 8.70 -1.30 0.89
CA ILE A 206 9.84 -1.90 0.21
C ILE A 206 10.57 -0.86 -0.64
N MET A 207 11.91 -0.85 -0.53
CA MET A 207 12.79 -0.01 -1.32
C MET A 207 14.03 -0.79 -1.73
N ASN A 208 14.40 -0.75 -3.01
CA ASN A 208 15.57 -1.44 -3.56
C ASN A 208 15.62 -2.93 -3.16
N GLY A 209 14.46 -3.60 -3.16
CA GLY A 209 14.31 -5.01 -2.83
C GLY A 209 14.35 -5.33 -1.33
N LYS A 210 14.44 -4.36 -0.44
CA LYS A 210 14.48 -4.54 1.02
C LYS A 210 13.24 -3.97 1.68
N LEU A 211 12.69 -4.67 2.66
CA LEU A 211 11.63 -4.15 3.50
C LEU A 211 12.26 -3.19 4.52
N ILE A 212 11.94 -1.89 4.40
CA ILE A 212 12.53 -0.82 5.24
C ILE A 212 11.62 -0.43 6.41
N PHE A 213 10.34 -0.76 6.32
CA PHE A 213 9.36 -0.55 7.39
C PHE A 213 8.31 -1.65 7.31
N GLN A 214 7.82 -2.10 8.47
CA GLN A 214 6.65 -2.97 8.58
C GLN A 214 6.05 -2.86 9.97
N ASP A 215 4.82 -2.34 10.06
CA ASP A 215 4.05 -2.23 11.29
C ASP A 215 2.57 -1.94 11.00
N ASP A 216 1.77 -1.76 12.05
CA ASP A 216 0.42 -1.24 11.92
C ASP A 216 0.47 0.20 11.35
N ILE A 217 -0.51 0.58 10.53
CA ILE A 217 -0.52 1.89 9.84
C ILE A 217 -0.49 3.06 10.86
N GLU A 218 -1.07 2.88 12.04
CA GLU A 218 -1.05 3.87 13.10
C GLU A 218 0.36 4.16 13.62
N GLU A 219 1.26 3.16 13.64
CA GLU A 219 2.66 3.37 14.03
C GLU A 219 3.40 4.23 12.98
N LEU A 220 3.03 4.10 11.70
CA LEU A 220 3.54 4.99 10.67
C LEU A 220 3.00 6.42 10.87
N ARG A 221 1.70 6.56 11.17
CA ARG A 221 1.06 7.85 11.46
C ARG A 221 1.66 8.55 12.68
N LYS A 222 2.03 7.82 13.73
CA LYS A 222 2.71 8.40 14.92
C LYS A 222 4.08 9.01 14.61
N LYS A 223 4.70 8.62 13.49
CA LYS A 223 5.95 9.26 13.01
C LYS A 223 5.71 10.64 12.38
N GLN A 224 4.45 11.04 12.13
CA GLN A 224 4.06 12.37 11.68
C GLN A 224 4.25 13.41 12.80
N LYS A 225 5.52 13.66 13.18
CA LYS A 225 5.80 14.78 14.08
C LYS A 225 5.48 16.08 13.35
N PRO A 226 4.68 16.97 13.96
CA PRO A 226 4.40 18.24 13.35
C PRO A 226 5.70 19.05 13.19
N LEU A 227 5.71 19.92 12.19
CA LEU A 227 6.78 20.89 11.96
C LEU A 227 6.23 22.30 12.12
N LEU A 228 7.01 23.19 12.74
CA LEU A 228 6.73 24.62 12.77
C LEU A 228 7.22 25.23 11.46
N LYS A 229 6.31 25.81 10.68
CA LYS A 229 6.59 26.60 9.50
C LYS A 229 6.62 28.07 9.86
N ILE A 230 7.72 28.77 9.58
CA ILE A 230 7.90 30.18 9.87
C ILE A 230 8.10 30.94 8.56
N GLY A 231 7.26 31.95 8.33
CA GLY A 231 7.43 32.92 7.27
C GLY A 231 7.86 34.29 7.86
N ALA A 232 8.92 34.85 7.35
CA ALA A 232 9.47 36.13 7.80
C ALA A 232 9.93 37.01 6.62
N ASN A 233 9.94 38.32 6.82
CA ASN A 233 10.36 39.29 5.80
C ASN A 233 11.83 39.14 5.40
N ASN A 234 12.71 38.79 6.34
CA ASN A 234 14.13 38.50 6.12
C ASN A 234 14.46 37.07 6.56
N ILE A 235 14.16 36.12 5.67
CA ILE A 235 14.20 34.70 6.00
C ILE A 235 15.61 34.18 6.31
N HIS A 236 16.64 34.71 5.65
CA HIS A 236 18.05 34.32 5.90
C HIS A 236 18.58 34.84 7.24
N GLU A 237 18.17 36.03 7.65
CA GLU A 237 18.50 36.57 8.97
C GLU A 237 17.78 35.76 10.06
N ALA A 238 16.48 35.47 9.88
CA ALA A 238 15.74 34.59 10.76
C ALA A 238 16.42 33.22 10.92
N GLN A 239 16.86 32.61 9.81
CA GLN A 239 17.60 31.35 9.82
C GLN A 239 18.87 31.45 10.66
N SER A 240 19.67 32.51 10.45
CA SER A 240 20.93 32.74 11.18
C SER A 240 20.70 32.89 12.69
N ILE A 241 19.65 33.62 13.08
CA ILE A 241 19.28 33.83 14.50
C ILE A 241 18.93 32.48 15.15
N ILE A 242 18.11 31.67 14.50
CA ILE A 242 17.68 30.37 15.01
C ILE A 242 18.85 29.40 15.11
N GLN A 243 19.71 29.33 14.09
CA GLN A 243 20.92 28.48 14.08
C GLN A 243 21.92 28.85 15.19
N LYS A 244 22.13 30.15 15.48
CA LYS A 244 22.97 30.61 16.58
C LYS A 244 22.52 30.12 17.97
N ARG A 245 21.27 29.71 18.10
CA ARG A 245 20.70 29.10 19.30
C ARG A 245 20.87 27.57 19.37
N GLY A 246 21.57 26.98 18.40
CA GLY A 246 21.79 25.54 18.31
C GLY A 246 20.60 24.75 17.78
N LEU A 247 19.57 25.42 17.22
CA LEU A 247 18.39 24.77 16.68
C LEU A 247 18.60 24.39 15.22
N HIS A 248 18.20 23.15 14.88
CA HIS A 248 18.18 22.71 13.49
C HIS A 248 16.99 23.32 12.76
N VAL A 249 17.26 24.11 11.74
CA VAL A 249 16.26 24.75 10.89
C VAL A 249 16.58 24.48 9.42
N LYS A 250 15.59 24.05 8.66
CA LYS A 250 15.68 23.88 7.20
C LYS A 250 15.00 25.06 6.51
N LEU A 251 15.62 25.62 5.47
CA LEU A 251 14.99 26.59 4.56
C LEU A 251 14.45 25.84 3.36
N GLN A 252 13.14 25.89 3.15
CA GLN A 252 12.48 25.25 2.02
C GLN A 252 11.29 26.11 1.56
N GLU A 253 11.16 26.31 0.24
CA GLU A 253 10.08 27.12 -0.37
C GLU A 253 9.90 28.51 0.27
N GLY A 254 11.02 29.18 0.62
CA GLY A 254 10.97 30.50 1.22
C GLY A 254 10.46 30.56 2.66
N ASN A 255 10.31 29.43 3.35
CA ASN A 255 9.94 29.32 4.75
C ASN A 255 10.98 28.55 5.55
N LEU A 256 11.05 28.79 6.85
CA LEU A 256 11.86 28.01 7.77
C LEU A 256 11.01 26.89 8.39
N TRP A 257 11.62 25.72 8.56
CA TRP A 257 10.99 24.52 9.10
C TRP A 257 11.76 24.01 10.31
N ILE A 258 11.07 23.83 11.43
CA ILE A 258 11.65 23.38 12.71
C ILE A 258 10.83 22.21 13.25
N SER A 259 11.50 21.21 13.84
CA SER A 259 10.87 19.97 14.34
C SER A 259 10.18 20.13 15.71
N GLU A 260 10.36 21.26 16.41
CA GLU A 260 9.75 21.55 17.70
C GLU A 260 8.53 22.46 17.51
N THR A 261 7.40 22.10 18.13
CA THR A 261 6.10 22.81 17.93
C THR A 261 5.36 23.06 19.23
N SER A 262 5.99 22.88 20.42
CA SER A 262 5.32 23.20 21.68
C SER A 262 4.93 24.68 21.71
N PRO A 263 3.77 25.04 22.30
CA PRO A 263 3.33 26.44 22.38
C PRO A 263 4.37 27.36 23.01
N GLU A 264 5.06 26.87 24.04
CA GLU A 264 6.12 27.59 24.75
C GLU A 264 7.29 27.88 23.79
N PHE A 265 7.75 26.89 23.05
CA PHE A 265 8.82 27.02 22.07
C PHE A 265 8.44 27.97 20.92
N VAL A 266 7.22 27.84 20.37
CA VAL A 266 6.72 28.73 19.31
C VAL A 266 6.68 30.19 19.80
N SER A 267 6.23 30.42 21.03
CA SER A 267 6.20 31.75 21.65
C SER A 267 7.61 32.31 21.84
N GLU A 268 8.54 31.49 22.33
CA GLU A 268 9.94 31.89 22.56
C GLU A 268 10.61 32.28 21.24
N ILE A 269 10.52 31.43 20.20
CA ILE A 269 11.11 31.68 18.89
C ILE A 269 10.55 32.94 18.24
N ASN A 270 9.23 33.13 18.31
CA ASN A 270 8.61 34.35 17.82
C ASN A 270 9.14 35.59 18.52
N GLY A 271 9.21 35.58 19.87
CA GLY A 271 9.75 36.66 20.66
C GLY A 271 11.19 37.03 20.28
N ILE A 272 12.04 36.04 20.10
CA ILE A 272 13.44 36.21 19.69
C ILE A 272 13.55 36.85 18.30
N LEU A 273 12.79 36.39 17.34
CA LEU A 273 12.81 36.91 15.96
C LEU A 273 12.35 38.36 15.93
N VAL A 274 11.25 38.70 16.62
CA VAL A 274 10.70 40.05 16.68
C VAL A 274 11.66 41.01 17.39
N GLN A 275 12.25 40.60 18.54
CA GLN A 275 13.25 41.39 19.26
C GLN A 275 14.52 41.66 18.45
N SER A 276 14.84 40.76 17.52
CA SER A 276 15.96 40.90 16.59
C SER A 276 15.62 41.74 15.35
N GLY A 277 14.44 42.33 15.26
CA GLY A 277 14.01 43.16 14.13
C GLY A 277 13.44 42.37 12.92
N VAL A 278 13.23 41.07 13.06
CA VAL A 278 12.63 40.24 12.01
C VAL A 278 11.10 40.25 12.15
N SER A 279 10.39 40.70 11.13
CA SER A 279 8.93 40.64 11.09
C SER A 279 8.44 39.26 10.66
N VAL A 280 7.80 38.56 11.58
CA VAL A 280 7.21 37.25 11.35
C VAL A 280 5.76 37.46 10.91
N TYR A 281 5.42 36.97 9.71
CA TYR A 281 4.06 37.05 9.15
C TYR A 281 3.33 35.69 9.10
N ARG A 282 4.04 34.60 9.38
CA ARG A 282 3.46 33.25 9.45
C ARG A 282 4.14 32.43 10.54
N LEU A 283 3.32 31.83 11.40
CA LEU A 283 3.68 30.76 12.32
C LEU A 283 2.58 29.70 12.22
N GLU A 284 2.91 28.56 11.70
CA GLU A 284 1.92 27.51 11.41
C GLU A 284 2.49 26.16 11.80
N GLU A 285 1.72 25.41 12.59
CA GLU A 285 2.01 24.00 12.83
C GLU A 285 1.50 23.19 11.65
N VAL A 286 2.41 22.55 10.91
CA VAL A 286 2.10 21.74 9.75
C VAL A 286 2.37 20.28 10.12
N LYS A 287 1.33 19.44 10.07
CA LYS A 287 1.52 17.99 10.19
C LYS A 287 2.21 17.50 8.93
N ARG A 288 3.31 16.78 9.12
CA ARG A 288 3.98 16.13 8.00
C ARG A 288 3.01 15.15 7.33
N SER A 289 2.97 15.15 6.02
CA SER A 289 2.22 14.15 5.29
C SER A 289 2.86 12.76 5.46
N LEU A 290 2.10 11.70 5.26
CA LEU A 290 2.70 10.37 5.21
C LEU A 290 3.62 10.22 4.01
N GLU A 291 3.37 10.96 2.92
CA GLU A 291 4.24 11.08 1.75
C GLU A 291 5.63 11.60 2.12
N ASP A 292 5.71 12.64 2.98
CA ASP A 292 7.01 13.18 3.47
C ASP A 292 7.78 12.13 4.27
N ILE A 293 7.08 11.37 5.11
CA ILE A 293 7.70 10.28 5.87
C ILE A 293 8.17 9.15 4.93
N PHE A 294 7.37 8.84 3.94
CA PHE A 294 7.73 7.84 2.93
C PHE A 294 8.97 8.27 2.14
N LEU A 295 9.05 9.54 1.72
CA LEU A 295 10.20 10.11 1.03
C LEU A 295 11.45 10.09 1.92
N GLU A 296 11.33 10.43 3.19
CA GLU A 296 12.42 10.35 4.17
C GLU A 296 12.92 8.90 4.35
N LEU A 297 11.99 7.95 4.54
CA LEU A 297 12.34 6.53 4.70
C LEU A 297 12.96 5.92 3.44
N THR A 298 12.59 6.43 2.26
CA THR A 298 13.10 5.94 0.98
C THR A 298 14.35 6.68 0.51
N GLY A 299 14.80 7.74 1.21
CA GLY A 299 16.00 8.51 0.84
C GLY A 299 15.84 9.32 -0.44
N THR A 300 14.61 9.58 -0.88
CA THR A 300 14.32 10.39 -2.08
C THR A 300 14.18 11.89 -1.76
N GLU A 301 14.68 12.36 -0.62
CA GLU A 301 14.85 13.79 -0.35
C GLU A 301 15.87 14.37 -1.33
N GLY A 302 15.46 14.76 -2.53
CA GLY A 302 16.39 15.43 -3.45
C GLY A 302 16.01 15.49 -4.93
N SER A 303 14.77 15.15 -5.30
CA SER A 303 14.35 15.34 -6.70
C SER A 303 12.87 15.65 -6.79
N LEU A 304 12.54 16.87 -6.45
CA LEU A 304 11.41 17.65 -7.02
C LEU A 304 11.86 19.10 -7.10
#